data_93f2b579179ba9f19ee3f2bf75d21540
#
_entry.id   93f2b579179ba9f19ee3f2bf75d21540
#
_cell.length_a   1.000
_cell.length_b   1.000
_cell.length_c   1.000
_cell.angle_alpha   90.00
_cell.angle_beta   90.00
_cell.angle_gamma   90.00
#
_symmetry.space_group_name_H-M   'P 1'
#
loop_
_entity.id
_entity.type
_entity.pdbx_description
1 polymer ?
#
loop_
_entity_poly.entity_id
_entity_poly.type
_entity_poly.pdbx_seq_one_letter_code
_entity_poly.pdbx_strand_id
1 'polypeptide(L)'
;MWTEFLISNLKLHIDVSITKRNYLWQITLLTVLIGGIGGWAYYSVFPHHYFGGYPLIPIFFLTFGVFMINMVESCRHRMPRRMLQIYLLMRVMRMLASIIVMLVYCVAVREEAKEFLLTFIVNYLIYLIYDSWFFFTFEANRKLKKKKRKENETIA
;
A
#
# COMPACT_ATOMS: atom_id res chain seq x y z
N MET A 1 -13.00 -21.21 -28.84
CA MET A 1 -13.62 -21.10 -27.50
C MET A 1 -12.65 -21.40 -26.37
N TRP A 2 -12.01 -22.57 -26.31
CA TRP A 2 -10.98 -22.89 -25.30
C TRP A 2 -9.70 -22.05 -25.41
N THR A 3 -9.24 -21.76 -26.60
CA THR A 3 -8.06 -20.92 -26.86
C THR A 3 -8.27 -19.48 -26.42
N GLU A 4 -9.43 -18.89 -26.66
CA GLU A 4 -9.75 -17.52 -26.22
C GLU A 4 -9.87 -17.43 -24.70
N PHE A 5 -10.43 -18.47 -24.08
CA PHE A 5 -10.49 -18.56 -22.61
C PHE A 5 -9.10 -18.67 -21.98
N LEU A 6 -8.21 -19.48 -22.57
CA LEU A 6 -6.82 -19.60 -22.10
C LEU A 6 -6.04 -18.31 -22.32
N ILE A 7 -6.19 -17.64 -23.47
CA ILE A 7 -5.53 -16.36 -23.78
C ILE A 7 -6.04 -15.27 -22.84
N SER A 8 -7.34 -15.23 -22.55
CA SER A 8 -7.92 -14.26 -21.61
C SER A 8 -7.41 -14.46 -20.18
N ASN A 9 -7.30 -15.71 -19.72
CA ASN A 9 -6.74 -16.03 -18.42
C ASN A 9 -5.24 -15.73 -18.33
N LEU A 10 -4.47 -16.08 -19.36
CA LEU A 10 -3.03 -15.78 -19.43
C LEU A 10 -2.78 -14.26 -19.42
N LYS A 11 -3.54 -13.51 -20.20
CA LYS A 11 -3.46 -12.04 -20.23
C LYS A 11 -3.84 -11.41 -18.89
N LEU A 12 -4.85 -11.96 -18.22
CA LEU A 12 -5.22 -11.52 -16.88
C LEU A 12 -4.10 -11.79 -15.86
N HIS A 13 -3.45 -12.95 -15.95
CA HIS A 13 -2.31 -13.31 -15.09
C HIS A 13 -1.10 -12.39 -15.31
N ILE A 14 -0.79 -12.06 -16.54
CA ILE A 14 0.32 -11.17 -16.91
C ILE A 14 0.05 -9.74 -16.40
N ASP A 15 -1.16 -9.21 -16.62
CA ASP A 15 -1.55 -7.87 -16.15
C ASP A 15 -1.49 -7.76 -14.61
N VAL A 16 -1.83 -8.83 -13.90
CA VAL A 16 -1.75 -8.88 -12.42
C VAL A 16 -0.32 -8.88 -11.93
N SER A 17 0.54 -9.69 -12.53
CA SER A 17 1.95 -9.78 -12.17
C SER A 17 2.69 -8.45 -12.40
N ILE A 18 2.41 -7.77 -13.50
CA ILE A 18 2.98 -6.44 -13.80
C ILE A 18 2.50 -5.40 -12.78
N THR A 19 1.21 -5.41 -12.43
CA THR A 19 0.64 -4.48 -11.45
C THR A 19 1.25 -4.69 -10.07
N LYS A 20 1.44 -5.94 -9.62
CA LYS A 20 2.08 -6.28 -8.35
C LYS A 20 3.53 -5.78 -8.32
N ARG A 21 4.30 -6.06 -9.37
CA ARG A 21 5.71 -5.64 -9.46
C ARG A 21 5.84 -4.13 -9.45
N ASN A 22 4.98 -3.42 -10.17
CA ASN A 22 4.98 -1.96 -10.19
C ASN A 22 4.61 -1.38 -8.82
N TYR A 23 3.61 -1.94 -8.14
CA TYR A 23 3.23 -1.51 -6.80
C TYR A 23 4.36 -1.73 -5.79
N LEU A 24 4.96 -2.92 -5.79
CA LEU A 24 6.09 -3.24 -4.90
C LEU A 24 7.28 -2.32 -5.14
N TRP A 25 7.61 -2.06 -6.39
CA TRP A 25 8.68 -1.13 -6.75
C TRP A 25 8.39 0.30 -6.27
N GLN A 26 7.17 0.78 -6.50
CA GLN A 26 6.74 2.12 -6.08
C GLN A 26 6.72 2.27 -4.56
N ILE A 27 6.19 1.29 -3.82
CA ILE A 27 6.16 1.36 -2.36
C ILE A 27 7.56 1.27 -1.75
N THR A 28 8.45 0.48 -2.34
CA THR A 28 9.86 0.40 -1.93
C THR A 28 10.56 1.74 -2.16
N LEU A 29 10.37 2.34 -3.33
CA LEU A 29 10.94 3.64 -3.67
C LEU A 29 10.40 4.73 -2.74
N LEU A 30 9.10 4.74 -2.48
CA LEU A 30 8.46 5.65 -1.52
C LEU A 30 9.06 5.49 -0.12
N THR A 31 9.27 4.25 0.32
CA THR A 31 9.87 3.96 1.63
C THR A 31 11.31 4.45 1.72
N VAL A 32 12.11 4.26 0.67
CA VAL A 32 13.50 4.77 0.61
C VAL A 32 13.51 6.29 0.61
N LEU A 33 12.61 6.93 -0.11
CA LEU A 33 12.49 8.41 -0.12
C LEU A 33 12.09 8.93 1.27
N ILE A 34 11.07 8.38 1.88
CA ILE A 34 10.59 8.82 3.19
C ILE A 34 11.64 8.49 4.27
N GLY A 35 12.24 7.30 4.24
CA GLY A 35 13.27 6.88 5.18
C GLY A 35 14.56 7.71 5.04
N GLY A 36 15.02 7.93 3.81
CA GLY A 36 16.25 8.67 3.54
C GLY A 36 16.08 10.18 3.72
N ILE A 37 15.16 10.79 2.98
CA ILE A 37 14.94 12.24 2.99
C ILE A 37 14.35 12.68 4.33
N GLY A 38 13.37 11.94 4.85
CA GLY A 38 12.75 12.24 6.15
C GLY A 38 13.74 12.10 7.29
N GLY A 39 14.58 11.06 7.29
CA GLY A 39 15.63 10.88 8.29
C GLY A 39 16.70 11.97 8.20
N TRP A 40 17.10 12.33 7.00
CA TRP A 40 18.05 13.43 6.78
C TRP A 40 17.47 14.78 7.22
N ALA A 41 16.25 15.09 6.84
CA ALA A 41 15.55 16.31 7.25
C ALA A 41 15.38 16.38 8.77
N TYR A 42 15.00 15.26 9.40
CA TYR A 42 14.85 15.18 10.85
C TYR A 42 16.18 15.40 11.57
N TYR A 43 17.26 14.78 11.10
CA TYR A 43 18.60 14.97 11.63
C TYR A 43 19.10 16.42 11.47
N SER A 44 18.77 17.08 10.34
CA SER A 44 19.18 18.47 10.07
C SER A 44 18.42 19.49 10.92
N VAL A 45 17.14 19.23 11.22
CA VAL A 45 16.27 20.16 11.99
C VAL A 45 16.42 19.96 13.49
N PHE A 46 16.62 18.71 13.95
CA PHE A 46 16.70 18.35 15.37
C PHE A 46 17.93 17.50 15.67
N PRO A 47 19.16 18.04 15.56
CA PRO A 47 20.38 17.24 15.73
C PRO A 47 20.55 16.63 17.12
N HIS A 48 19.93 17.23 18.16
CA HIS A 48 20.02 16.78 19.56
C HIS A 48 18.87 15.87 20.01
N HIS A 49 17.85 15.68 19.19
CA HIS A 49 16.63 14.90 19.54
C HIS A 49 16.38 13.75 18.55
N TYR A 50 17.44 13.21 17.93
CA TYR A 50 17.31 12.06 17.06
C TYR A 50 16.93 10.83 17.87
N PHE A 51 15.69 10.36 17.71
CA PHE A 51 15.26 9.12 18.34
C PHE A 51 15.62 7.90 17.48
N GLY A 52 16.18 6.86 18.15
CA GLY A 52 16.65 5.66 17.47
C GLY A 52 15.56 4.81 16.80
N GLY A 53 14.30 5.07 17.10
CA GLY A 53 13.14 4.36 16.55
C GLY A 53 12.68 4.82 15.16
N TYR A 54 13.26 5.90 14.59
CA TYR A 54 12.85 6.42 13.28
C TYR A 54 12.84 5.40 12.15
N PRO A 55 13.88 4.56 11.95
CA PRO A 55 13.92 3.60 10.85
C PRO A 55 12.87 2.49 10.96
N LEU A 56 12.34 2.26 12.16
CA LEU A 56 11.30 1.27 12.39
C LEU A 56 10.00 1.65 11.68
N ILE A 57 9.71 2.93 11.56
CA ILE A 57 8.49 3.46 10.94
C ILE A 57 8.38 3.08 9.45
N PRO A 58 9.33 3.46 8.57
CA PRO A 58 9.26 3.10 7.17
C PRO A 58 9.33 1.59 6.93
N ILE A 59 10.10 0.84 7.75
CA ILE A 59 10.17 -0.63 7.66
C ILE A 59 8.81 -1.26 7.97
N PHE A 60 8.11 -0.80 9.01
CA PHE A 60 6.76 -1.25 9.33
C PHE A 60 5.80 -1.04 8.16
N PHE A 61 5.78 0.16 7.57
CA PHE A 61 4.90 0.47 6.46
C PHE A 61 5.22 -0.33 5.20
N LEU A 62 6.50 -0.56 4.91
CA LEU A 62 6.93 -1.41 3.79
C LEU A 62 6.47 -2.85 3.99
N THR A 63 6.73 -3.43 5.16
CA THR A 63 6.32 -4.80 5.49
C THR A 63 4.81 -4.97 5.37
N PHE A 64 4.05 -4.01 5.88
CA PHE A 64 2.60 -4.03 5.79
C PHE A 64 2.09 -3.85 4.35
N GLY A 65 2.75 -3.03 3.54
CA GLY A 65 2.46 -2.86 2.12
C GLY A 65 2.67 -4.14 1.31
N VAL A 66 3.78 -4.85 1.56
CA VAL A 66 4.05 -6.16 0.94
C VAL A 66 3.00 -7.18 1.38
N PHE A 67 2.64 -7.21 2.65
CA PHE A 67 1.58 -8.09 3.17
C PHE A 67 0.24 -7.80 2.49
N MET A 68 -0.13 -6.53 2.37
CA MET A 68 -1.37 -6.10 1.71
C MET A 68 -1.46 -6.60 0.27
N ILE A 69 -0.42 -6.41 -0.53
CA ILE A 69 -0.48 -6.80 -1.95
C ILE A 69 -0.59 -8.32 -2.10
N ASN A 70 0.08 -9.09 -1.25
CA ASN A 70 -0.01 -10.54 -1.24
C ASN A 70 -1.42 -11.03 -0.86
N MET A 71 -2.04 -10.38 0.14
CA MET A 71 -3.42 -10.70 0.54
C MET A 71 -4.43 -10.36 -0.54
N VAL A 72 -4.31 -9.17 -1.15
CA VAL A 72 -5.17 -8.76 -2.27
C VAL A 72 -5.07 -9.74 -3.44
N GLU A 73 -3.87 -10.22 -3.76
CA GLU A 73 -3.65 -11.21 -4.80
C GLU A 73 -4.33 -12.54 -4.46
N SER A 74 -4.13 -13.04 -3.25
CA SER A 74 -4.76 -14.29 -2.78
C SER A 74 -6.30 -14.22 -2.79
N CYS A 75 -6.86 -13.10 -2.35
CA CYS A 75 -8.31 -12.89 -2.32
C CYS A 75 -8.91 -12.67 -3.72
N ARG A 76 -8.14 -12.09 -4.65
CA ARG A 76 -8.57 -11.87 -6.03
C ARG A 76 -8.90 -13.17 -6.75
N HIS A 77 -8.13 -14.24 -6.50
CA HIS A 77 -8.40 -15.56 -7.06
C HIS A 77 -9.65 -16.20 -6.49
N ARG A 78 -9.98 -15.94 -5.23
CA ARG A 78 -11.08 -16.59 -4.54
C ARG A 78 -12.43 -15.85 -4.66
N MET A 79 -12.41 -14.50 -4.65
CA MET A 79 -13.64 -13.69 -4.58
C MET A 79 -13.55 -12.40 -5.41
N PRO A 80 -13.60 -12.48 -6.75
CA PRO A 80 -13.42 -11.31 -7.63
C PRO A 80 -14.53 -10.25 -7.49
N ARG A 81 -15.73 -10.63 -7.03
CA ARG A 81 -16.86 -9.71 -6.84
C ARG A 81 -16.75 -8.83 -5.58
N ARG A 82 -15.98 -9.28 -4.57
CA ARG A 82 -15.83 -8.58 -3.27
C ARG A 82 -14.50 -7.85 -3.10
N MET A 83 -13.80 -7.57 -4.19
CA MET A 83 -12.49 -6.93 -4.17
C MET A 83 -12.48 -5.59 -3.40
N LEU A 84 -13.54 -4.79 -3.55
CA LEU A 84 -13.65 -3.50 -2.84
C LEU A 84 -13.73 -3.69 -1.32
N GLN A 85 -14.52 -4.66 -0.87
CA GLN A 85 -14.67 -4.97 0.56
C GLN A 85 -13.37 -5.47 1.17
N ILE A 86 -12.65 -6.33 0.43
CA ILE A 86 -11.35 -6.86 0.87
C ILE A 86 -10.34 -5.71 1.02
N TYR A 87 -10.33 -4.79 0.07
CA TYR A 87 -9.45 -3.63 0.13
C TYR A 87 -9.76 -2.71 1.32
N LEU A 88 -11.04 -2.43 1.58
CA LEU A 88 -11.48 -1.67 2.76
C LEU A 88 -11.09 -2.39 4.06
N LEU A 89 -11.29 -3.71 4.13
CA LEU A 89 -10.88 -4.51 5.28
C LEU A 89 -9.38 -4.42 5.55
N MET A 90 -8.55 -4.53 4.49
CA MET A 90 -7.10 -4.40 4.61
C MET A 90 -6.67 -3.03 5.11
N ARG A 91 -7.38 -1.98 4.69
CA ARG A 91 -7.13 -0.61 5.16
C ARG A 91 -7.44 -0.46 6.66
N VAL A 92 -8.54 -1.04 7.11
CA VAL A 92 -8.92 -1.06 8.54
C VAL A 92 -7.90 -1.86 9.35
N MET A 93 -7.47 -3.03 8.86
CA MET A 93 -6.44 -3.85 9.51
C MET A 93 -5.11 -3.09 9.65
N ARG A 94 -4.70 -2.34 8.63
CA ARG A 94 -3.52 -1.49 8.70
C ARG A 94 -3.65 -0.40 9.76
N MET A 95 -4.82 0.24 9.85
CA MET A 95 -5.10 1.26 10.86
C MET A 95 -5.01 0.68 12.27
N LEU A 96 -5.63 -0.47 12.50
CA LEU A 96 -5.57 -1.17 13.80
C LEU A 96 -4.14 -1.56 14.17
N ALA A 97 -3.38 -2.14 13.22
CA ALA A 97 -1.99 -2.49 13.45
C ALA A 97 -1.12 -1.27 13.77
N SER A 98 -1.35 -0.14 13.10
CA SER A 98 -0.66 1.12 13.38
C SER A 98 -0.92 1.62 14.79
N ILE A 99 -2.17 1.56 15.26
CA ILE A 99 -2.54 1.96 16.63
C ILE A 99 -1.85 1.06 17.66
N ILE A 100 -1.82 -0.26 17.42
CA ILE A 100 -1.15 -1.21 18.33
C ILE A 100 0.34 -0.90 18.42
N VAL A 101 1.02 -0.69 17.28
CA VAL A 101 2.46 -0.36 17.26
C VAL A 101 2.73 0.95 18.00
N MET A 102 1.88 1.97 17.81
CA MET A 102 1.98 3.24 18.50
C MET A 102 1.84 3.07 20.02
N LEU A 103 0.84 2.31 20.47
CA LEU A 103 0.63 2.05 21.90
C LEU A 103 1.80 1.29 22.53
N VAL A 104 2.28 0.23 21.85
CA VAL A 104 3.43 -0.55 22.33
C VAL A 104 4.67 0.33 22.46
N TYR A 105 4.95 1.17 21.47
CA TYR A 105 6.10 2.06 21.51
C TYR A 105 5.98 3.12 22.62
N CYS A 106 4.81 3.74 22.79
CA CYS A 106 4.57 4.73 23.84
C CYS A 106 4.73 4.15 25.26
N VAL A 107 4.40 2.87 25.43
CA VAL A 107 4.59 2.18 26.72
C VAL A 107 6.06 1.80 26.94
N ALA A 108 6.74 1.37 25.88
CA ALA A 108 8.14 0.91 25.94
C ALA A 108 9.14 2.06 26.08
N VAL A 109 8.92 3.19 25.38
CA VAL A 109 9.86 4.32 25.30
C VAL A 109 9.13 5.61 25.68
N ARG A 110 9.02 5.90 26.96
CA ARG A 110 8.23 7.03 27.48
C ARG A 110 8.83 8.39 27.13
N GLU A 111 10.15 8.49 27.10
CA GLU A 111 10.85 9.78 26.92
C GLU A 111 10.71 10.34 25.50
N GLU A 112 10.72 9.49 24.48
CA GLU A 112 10.65 9.86 23.05
C GLU A 112 9.27 9.62 22.42
N ALA A 113 8.25 9.37 23.25
CA ALA A 113 6.92 8.96 22.76
C ALA A 113 6.25 10.04 21.91
N LYS A 114 6.44 11.32 22.21
CA LYS A 114 5.81 12.44 21.50
C LYS A 114 6.37 12.59 20.08
N GLU A 115 7.69 12.58 19.96
CA GLU A 115 8.42 12.71 18.69
C GLU A 115 8.12 11.53 17.79
N PHE A 116 8.13 10.33 18.36
CA PHE A 116 7.75 9.11 17.63
C PHE A 116 6.30 9.17 17.12
N LEU A 117 5.36 9.53 17.99
CA LEU A 117 3.94 9.58 17.68
C LEU A 117 3.64 10.58 16.55
N LEU A 118 4.22 11.77 16.63
CA LEU A 118 4.06 12.81 15.61
C LEU A 118 4.64 12.36 14.26
N THR A 119 5.85 11.83 14.28
CA THR A 119 6.52 11.33 13.06
C THR A 119 5.76 10.14 12.45
N PHE A 120 5.27 9.24 13.31
CA PHE A 120 4.49 8.08 12.87
C PHE A 120 3.18 8.51 12.18
N ILE A 121 2.44 9.47 12.75
CA ILE A 121 1.19 9.99 12.20
C ILE A 121 1.44 10.63 10.83
N VAL A 122 2.47 11.47 10.69
CA VAL A 122 2.82 12.11 9.42
C VAL A 122 3.14 11.06 8.35
N ASN A 123 3.98 10.07 8.67
CA ASN A 123 4.27 8.96 7.76
C ASN A 123 3.02 8.17 7.42
N TYR A 124 2.17 7.85 8.39
CA TYR A 124 0.91 7.15 8.18
C TYR A 124 0.01 7.88 7.17
N LEU A 125 -0.13 9.20 7.31
CA LEU A 125 -0.93 10.02 6.39
C LEU A 125 -0.38 9.99 4.96
N ILE A 126 0.95 10.09 4.79
CA ILE A 126 1.59 10.03 3.48
C ILE A 126 1.30 8.69 2.79
N TYR A 127 1.50 7.57 3.51
CA TYR A 127 1.20 6.24 2.96
C TYR A 127 -0.30 6.05 2.70
N LEU A 128 -1.17 6.60 3.54
CA LEU A 128 -2.61 6.54 3.37
C LEU A 128 -3.07 7.25 2.10
N ILE A 129 -2.54 8.44 1.83
CA ILE A 129 -2.83 9.21 0.62
C ILE A 129 -2.33 8.45 -0.61
N TYR A 130 -1.10 7.93 -0.56
CA TYR A 130 -0.52 7.16 -1.64
C TYR A 130 -1.34 5.91 -1.98
N ASP A 131 -1.69 5.10 -0.98
CA ASP A 131 -2.51 3.90 -1.17
C ASP A 131 -3.90 4.22 -1.71
N SER A 132 -4.50 5.32 -1.23
CA SER A 132 -5.81 5.79 -1.72
C SER A 132 -5.74 6.19 -3.19
N TRP A 133 -4.72 6.93 -3.56
CA TRP A 133 -4.54 7.37 -4.94
C TRP A 133 -4.25 6.20 -5.88
N PHE A 134 -3.36 5.30 -5.47
CA PHE A 134 -3.05 4.10 -6.24
C PHE A 134 -4.30 3.26 -6.50
N PHE A 135 -5.10 3.01 -5.45
CA PHE A 135 -6.33 2.24 -5.58
C PHE A 135 -7.37 2.93 -6.47
N PHE A 136 -7.54 4.24 -6.30
CA PHE A 136 -8.49 5.00 -7.10
C PHE A 136 -8.13 4.96 -8.60
N THR A 137 -6.86 5.15 -8.91
CA THR A 137 -6.35 5.06 -10.29
C THR A 137 -6.54 3.66 -10.87
N PHE A 138 -6.25 2.63 -10.07
CA PHE A 138 -6.43 1.24 -10.50
C PHE A 138 -7.89 0.90 -10.79
N GLU A 139 -8.82 1.30 -9.93
CA GLU A 139 -10.25 1.04 -10.12
C GLU A 139 -10.84 1.84 -11.29
N ALA A 140 -10.42 3.09 -11.47
CA ALA A 140 -10.81 3.91 -12.61
C ALA A 140 -10.37 3.27 -13.94
N ASN A 141 -9.14 2.83 -14.04
CA ASN A 141 -8.60 2.15 -15.22
C ASN A 141 -9.33 0.83 -15.51
N ARG A 142 -9.71 0.10 -14.46
CA ARG A 142 -10.47 -1.15 -14.59
C ARG A 142 -11.88 -0.89 -15.14
N LYS A 143 -12.55 0.16 -14.69
CA LYS A 143 -13.87 0.54 -15.19
C LYS A 143 -13.82 0.97 -16.65
N LEU A 144 -12.80 1.73 -17.05
CA LEU A 144 -12.59 2.14 -18.44
C LEU A 144 -12.34 0.95 -19.37
N LYS A 145 -11.51 -0.02 -18.96
CA LYS A 145 -11.29 -1.25 -19.74
C LYS A 145 -12.58 -2.06 -19.92
N LYS A 146 -13.41 -2.15 -18.87
CA LYS A 146 -14.70 -2.85 -18.96
C LYS A 146 -15.69 -2.14 -19.90
N LYS A 147 -15.70 -0.80 -19.87
CA LYS A 147 -16.58 -0.01 -20.75
C LYS A 147 -16.18 -0.20 -22.23
N LYS A 148 -14.88 -0.08 -22.55
CA LYS A 148 -14.37 -0.30 -23.90
C LYS A 148 -14.67 -1.72 -24.44
N ARG A 149 -14.58 -2.73 -23.56
CA ARG A 149 -14.90 -4.12 -23.95
C ARG A 149 -16.36 -4.27 -24.34
N LYS A 150 -17.28 -3.71 -23.55
CA LYS A 150 -18.73 -3.75 -23.87
C LYS A 150 -19.06 -3.00 -25.15
N GLU A 151 -18.42 -1.87 -25.39
CA GLU A 151 -18.62 -1.06 -26.58
C GLU A 151 -18.16 -1.81 -27.84
N ASN A 152 -17.03 -2.49 -27.79
CA ASN A 152 -16.55 -3.33 -28.88
C ASN A 152 -17.45 -4.56 -29.12
N GLU A 153 -18.03 -5.16 -28.09
CA GLU A 153 -18.98 -6.28 -28.21
C GLU A 153 -20.33 -5.83 -28.82
N THR A 154 -20.69 -4.56 -28.69
CA THR A 154 -21.94 -4.00 -29.22
C THR A 154 -21.81 -3.57 -30.70
N ILE A 155 -20.57 -3.28 -31.14
CA ILE A 155 -20.28 -2.85 -32.51
C ILE A 155 -19.97 -4.06 -33.43
N ALA A 156 -19.60 -5.19 -32.83
CA ALA A 156 -19.38 -6.45 -33.55
C ALA A 156 -20.65 -7.27 -33.69
#